data_1db7c1d440fc026c08a5beedc36dd270
#
_entry.id   1db7c1d440fc026c08a5beedc36dd270
#
_cell.length_a   1.000
_cell.length_b   1.000
_cell.length_c   1.000
_cell.angle_alpha   90.00
_cell.angle_beta   90.00
_cell.angle_gamma   90.00
#
_symmetry.space_group_name_H-M   'P 1'
#
loop_
_entity.id
_entity.type
_entity.pdbx_description
1 polymer ?
#
loop_
_entity_poly.entity_id
_entity_poly.type
_entity_poly.pdbx_seq_one_letter_code
_entity_poly.pdbx_strand_id
1 'polypeptide(L)'
;MESAPTLDLSGIRVTGEAVSAEPLNALDRLTLLGQPSDVGGVLRAIGRLPGAARVAWPDEAGRLTVGRFAAPHGTPSALADACAHFGFPFDRSRRTRLRDLDAESRARLICALTLATGGQWLVLEDPLHGLGGQARAGLRGRLLDACTRFERGLVVSGSSVMDAAVLGGRTVTIEKEQIADSAPLAVQLREPRSNLAAAATGVSVFSGLARRGWLSIGHSQVRARTELDGKVYVTIPTSAARLSFDEFDPAFTSNSVFEALIVAVRDSGPILQVVLSPADTEVGLAMTVDLLDFSAVADTGGSGFGVIHPGLASTVADTVARVRTGTRLFVDVDTSRMRAYPAEAPAGRLD
;
A
#
# COMPACT_ATOMS: atom_id res chain seq x y z
N MET A 1 -24.74 -19.79 27.47
CA MET A 1 -23.60 -18.96 27.05
C MET A 1 -23.87 -18.61 25.60
N GLU A 2 -24.21 -17.37 25.33
CA GLU A 2 -24.35 -16.87 23.97
C GLU A 2 -22.94 -16.85 23.34
N SER A 3 -22.76 -17.46 22.17
CA SER A 3 -21.45 -17.44 21.51
C SER A 3 -21.09 -16.00 21.16
N ALA A 4 -19.84 -15.63 21.38
CA ALA A 4 -19.35 -14.31 21.00
C ALA A 4 -19.65 -14.06 19.51
N PRO A 5 -20.06 -12.83 19.13
CA PRO A 5 -20.39 -12.52 17.75
C PRO A 5 -19.14 -12.69 16.85
N THR A 6 -19.34 -13.30 15.68
CA THR A 6 -18.30 -13.50 14.67
C THR A 6 -18.73 -12.94 13.33
N LEU A 7 -17.79 -12.42 12.53
CA LEU A 7 -18.00 -11.96 11.16
C LEU A 7 -17.40 -12.98 10.20
N ASP A 8 -18.24 -13.75 9.54
CA ASP A 8 -17.81 -14.78 8.59
C ASP A 8 -17.47 -14.14 7.23
N LEU A 9 -16.21 -14.22 6.84
CA LEU A 9 -15.69 -13.71 5.58
C LEU A 9 -15.46 -14.81 4.54
N SER A 10 -15.74 -16.07 4.83
CA SER A 10 -15.49 -17.20 3.93
C SER A 10 -16.25 -17.09 2.60
N GLY A 11 -17.42 -16.44 2.62
CA GLY A 11 -18.21 -16.14 1.43
C GLY A 11 -17.74 -14.94 0.62
N ILE A 12 -16.84 -14.11 1.15
CA ILE A 12 -16.30 -12.94 0.44
C ILE A 12 -15.06 -13.36 -0.34
N ARG A 13 -15.17 -13.34 -1.65
CA ARG A 13 -14.12 -13.85 -2.55
C ARG A 13 -13.57 -12.76 -3.46
N VAL A 14 -12.27 -12.86 -3.72
CA VAL A 14 -11.53 -12.08 -4.71
C VAL A 14 -10.95 -13.09 -5.71
N THR A 15 -11.38 -13.04 -6.95
CA THR A 15 -10.96 -13.97 -8.03
C THR A 15 -11.01 -15.46 -7.62
N GLY A 16 -12.06 -15.83 -6.84
CA GLY A 16 -12.28 -17.22 -6.38
C GLY A 16 -11.62 -17.57 -5.05
N GLU A 17 -10.69 -16.77 -4.53
CA GLU A 17 -10.04 -16.95 -3.24
C GLU A 17 -10.80 -16.21 -2.13
N ALA A 18 -10.97 -16.84 -0.96
CA ALA A 18 -11.64 -16.22 0.18
C ALA A 18 -10.73 -15.16 0.82
N VAL A 19 -11.30 -14.00 1.16
CA VAL A 19 -10.59 -12.90 1.84
C VAL A 19 -10.02 -13.36 3.19
N SER A 20 -10.74 -14.24 3.88
CA SER A 20 -10.26 -14.90 5.08
C SER A 20 -10.94 -16.27 5.20
N ALA A 21 -10.18 -17.31 5.49
CA ALA A 21 -10.71 -18.64 5.78
C ALA A 21 -11.32 -18.71 7.19
N GLU A 22 -10.83 -17.87 8.10
CA GLU A 22 -11.30 -17.80 9.48
C GLU A 22 -12.17 -16.57 9.71
N PRO A 23 -13.26 -16.69 10.48
CA PRO A 23 -14.09 -15.56 10.84
C PRO A 23 -13.32 -14.54 11.70
N LEU A 24 -13.78 -13.30 11.72
CA LEU A 24 -13.30 -12.29 12.67
C LEU A 24 -14.11 -12.39 13.95
N ASN A 25 -13.45 -12.40 15.10
CA ASN A 25 -14.07 -12.30 16.39
C ASN A 25 -14.45 -10.86 16.73
N ALA A 26 -15.21 -10.65 17.79
CA ALA A 26 -15.86 -9.37 18.15
C ALA A 26 -14.92 -8.15 18.17
N LEU A 27 -13.64 -8.33 18.55
CA LEU A 27 -12.67 -7.25 18.69
C LEU A 27 -11.54 -7.32 17.63
N ASP A 28 -11.65 -8.27 16.71
CA ASP A 28 -10.64 -8.43 15.68
C ASP A 28 -10.61 -7.22 14.73
N ARG A 29 -9.44 -6.99 14.18
CA ARG A 29 -9.20 -5.94 13.20
C ARG A 29 -8.68 -6.53 11.90
N LEU A 30 -9.22 -6.05 10.78
CA LEU A 30 -8.82 -6.43 9.44
C LEU A 30 -8.51 -5.17 8.63
N THR A 31 -7.33 -5.10 8.07
CA THR A 31 -6.97 -4.08 7.08
C THR A 31 -6.90 -4.70 5.69
N LEU A 32 -7.66 -4.14 4.75
CA LEU A 32 -7.58 -4.44 3.33
C LEU A 32 -6.66 -3.41 2.69
N LEU A 33 -5.46 -3.81 2.33
CA LEU A 33 -4.49 -2.97 1.63
C LEU A 33 -4.69 -3.09 0.11
N GLY A 34 -4.81 -1.96 -0.57
CA GLY A 34 -4.95 -1.92 -2.03
C GLY A 34 -5.42 -0.56 -2.52
N GLN A 35 -5.51 -0.43 -3.84
CA GLN A 35 -6.13 0.75 -4.43
C GLN A 35 -7.66 0.71 -4.19
N PRO A 36 -8.33 1.87 -4.12
CA PRO A 36 -9.78 1.92 -3.92
C PRO A 36 -10.57 1.08 -4.95
N SER A 37 -10.10 1.00 -6.20
CA SER A 37 -10.67 0.13 -7.24
C SER A 37 -10.64 -1.35 -6.86
N ASP A 38 -9.55 -1.80 -6.25
CA ASP A 38 -9.32 -3.22 -5.94
C ASP A 38 -10.07 -3.66 -4.68
N VAL A 39 -10.11 -2.81 -3.65
CA VAL A 39 -10.65 -3.16 -2.33
C VAL A 39 -12.11 -2.75 -2.12
N GLY A 40 -12.61 -1.75 -2.85
CA GLY A 40 -13.92 -1.15 -2.61
C GLY A 40 -15.09 -2.13 -2.79
N GLY A 41 -14.99 -3.06 -3.76
CA GLY A 41 -15.96 -4.13 -3.97
C GLY A 41 -16.07 -5.07 -2.79
N VAL A 42 -14.92 -5.52 -2.30
CA VAL A 42 -14.78 -6.41 -1.13
C VAL A 42 -15.36 -5.74 0.11
N LEU A 43 -14.97 -4.49 0.36
CA LEU A 43 -15.44 -3.75 1.52
C LEU A 43 -16.96 -3.53 1.51
N ARG A 44 -17.55 -3.27 0.34
CA ARG A 44 -19.00 -3.17 0.18
C ARG A 44 -19.70 -4.50 0.48
N ALA A 45 -19.11 -5.62 0.08
CA ALA A 45 -19.65 -6.94 0.39
C ALA A 45 -19.59 -7.22 1.89
N ILE A 46 -18.47 -6.94 2.55
CA ILE A 46 -18.32 -7.07 4.01
C ILE A 46 -19.34 -6.18 4.75
N GLY A 47 -19.54 -4.94 4.30
CA GLY A 47 -20.49 -4.01 4.90
C GLY A 47 -21.96 -4.42 4.82
N ARG A 48 -22.29 -5.49 4.07
CA ARG A 48 -23.65 -6.08 4.01
C ARG A 48 -23.84 -7.27 4.94
N LEU A 49 -22.78 -7.74 5.56
CA LEU A 49 -22.86 -8.87 6.49
C LEU A 49 -23.57 -8.48 7.78
N PRO A 50 -24.27 -9.41 8.44
CA PRO A 50 -24.87 -9.18 9.74
C PRO A 50 -23.84 -8.68 10.76
N GLY A 51 -24.22 -7.67 11.54
CA GLY A 51 -23.34 -7.05 12.53
C GLY A 51 -22.32 -6.04 11.98
N ALA A 52 -22.17 -5.92 10.66
CA ALA A 52 -21.31 -4.90 10.05
C ALA A 52 -22.03 -3.54 9.99
N ALA A 53 -21.35 -2.49 10.42
CA ALA A 53 -21.79 -1.10 10.27
C ALA A 53 -20.97 -0.41 9.18
N ARG A 54 -21.59 0.05 8.13
CA ARG A 54 -20.95 0.81 7.05
C ARG A 54 -21.78 2.01 6.64
N VAL A 55 -21.19 3.18 6.68
CA VAL A 55 -21.77 4.40 6.12
C VAL A 55 -20.92 4.81 4.92
N ALA A 56 -21.54 4.86 3.74
CA ALA A 56 -20.90 5.31 2.52
C ALA A 56 -21.10 6.82 2.34
N TRP A 57 -20.09 7.49 1.77
CA TRP A 57 -20.27 8.86 1.32
C TRP A 57 -21.28 8.91 0.18
N PRO A 58 -22.29 9.80 0.22
CA PRO A 58 -23.36 9.80 -0.78
C PRO A 58 -22.89 10.46 -2.09
N ASP A 59 -23.34 9.92 -3.23
CA ASP A 59 -23.04 10.46 -4.55
C ASP A 59 -23.60 11.90 -4.71
N GLU A 60 -24.74 12.21 -4.06
CA GLU A 60 -25.37 13.53 -4.06
C GLU A 60 -24.91 14.45 -2.93
N ALA A 61 -23.65 14.33 -2.48
CA ALA A 61 -23.09 15.14 -1.38
C ALA A 61 -23.32 16.65 -1.52
N GLY A 62 -23.44 17.15 -2.74
CA GLY A 62 -23.70 18.56 -3.03
C GLY A 62 -25.05 19.09 -2.54
N ARG A 63 -26.03 18.22 -2.37
CA ARG A 63 -27.42 18.59 -2.00
C ARG A 63 -27.75 18.34 -0.53
N LEU A 64 -26.99 17.51 0.14
CA LEU A 64 -27.25 17.11 1.52
C LEU A 64 -26.51 18.00 2.51
N THR A 65 -27.16 18.28 3.62
CA THR A 65 -26.50 18.84 4.81
C THR A 65 -26.08 17.72 5.75
N VAL A 66 -25.09 18.00 6.60
CA VAL A 66 -24.61 17.07 7.64
C VAL A 66 -25.76 16.50 8.47
N GLY A 67 -26.69 17.34 8.92
CA GLY A 67 -27.82 16.90 9.73
C GLY A 67 -28.78 15.96 9.00
N ARG A 68 -29.05 16.20 7.70
CA ARG A 68 -29.92 15.30 6.90
C ARG A 68 -29.24 13.98 6.59
N PHE A 69 -27.93 14.02 6.34
CA PHE A 69 -27.15 12.80 6.10
C PHE A 69 -27.00 11.96 7.36
N ALA A 70 -26.81 12.58 8.52
CA ALA A 70 -26.61 11.87 9.79
C ALA A 70 -27.93 11.26 10.37
N ALA A 71 -29.08 11.84 10.09
CA ALA A 71 -30.36 11.48 10.70
C ALA A 71 -30.70 9.97 10.67
N PRO A 72 -30.44 9.19 9.58
CA PRO A 72 -30.76 7.76 9.54
C PRO A 72 -29.74 6.86 10.23
N HIS A 73 -28.60 7.40 10.74
CA HIS A 73 -27.46 6.59 11.17
C HIS A 73 -27.36 6.41 12.69
N GLY A 74 -28.39 6.68 13.45
CA GLY A 74 -28.41 6.43 14.88
C GLY A 74 -29.37 7.30 15.64
N THR A 75 -29.50 7.02 16.93
CA THR A 75 -30.26 7.91 17.85
C THR A 75 -29.50 9.22 18.06
N PRO A 76 -30.20 10.32 18.47
CA PRO A 76 -29.54 11.59 18.77
C PRO A 76 -28.40 11.46 19.79
N SER A 77 -28.57 10.61 20.81
CA SER A 77 -27.54 10.35 21.82
C SER A 77 -26.33 9.62 21.22
N ALA A 78 -26.56 8.53 20.51
CA ALA A 78 -25.48 7.77 19.86
C ALA A 78 -24.67 8.64 18.86
N LEU A 79 -25.35 9.51 18.12
CA LEU A 79 -24.70 10.47 17.21
C LEU A 79 -23.87 11.50 17.99
N ALA A 80 -24.39 12.03 19.10
CA ALA A 80 -23.67 13.00 19.91
C ALA A 80 -22.40 12.38 20.51
N ASP A 81 -22.50 11.18 21.08
CA ASP A 81 -21.39 10.46 21.71
C ASP A 81 -20.32 10.10 20.66
N ALA A 82 -20.72 9.57 19.50
CA ALA A 82 -19.81 9.21 18.42
C ALA A 82 -19.12 10.44 17.81
N CYS A 83 -19.86 11.53 17.58
CA CYS A 83 -19.29 12.77 17.07
C CYS A 83 -18.30 13.40 18.07
N ALA A 84 -18.63 13.39 19.37
CA ALA A 84 -17.74 13.85 20.43
C ALA A 84 -16.44 13.01 20.45
N HIS A 85 -16.55 11.68 20.36
CA HIS A 85 -15.43 10.76 20.33
C HIS A 85 -14.47 11.05 19.16
N PHE A 86 -15.01 11.19 17.94
CA PHE A 86 -14.20 11.50 16.76
C PHE A 86 -13.83 13.00 16.64
N GLY A 87 -14.30 13.84 17.55
CA GLY A 87 -14.02 15.28 17.57
C GLY A 87 -14.65 16.02 16.39
N PHE A 88 -15.83 15.56 15.94
CA PHE A 88 -16.60 16.23 14.91
C PHE A 88 -17.63 17.19 15.56
N PRO A 89 -17.60 18.51 15.25
CA PRO A 89 -18.50 19.49 15.88
C PRO A 89 -19.90 19.44 15.26
N PHE A 90 -20.67 18.39 15.57
CA PHE A 90 -21.94 18.09 14.90
C PHE A 90 -22.95 19.24 14.94
N ASP A 91 -23.21 19.84 16.11
CA ASP A 91 -24.22 20.89 16.26
C ASP A 91 -23.91 22.13 15.43
N ARG A 92 -22.63 22.53 15.39
CA ARG A 92 -22.18 23.68 14.60
C ARG A 92 -22.23 23.38 13.10
N SER A 93 -21.96 22.13 12.72
CA SER A 93 -21.87 21.69 11.31
C SER A 93 -23.19 21.20 10.75
N ARG A 94 -24.26 21.05 11.55
CA ARG A 94 -25.54 20.41 11.17
C ARG A 94 -26.16 20.99 9.90
N ARG A 95 -25.99 22.30 9.65
CA ARG A 95 -26.52 23.01 8.46
C ARG A 95 -25.51 23.09 7.33
N THR A 96 -24.24 22.71 7.54
CA THR A 96 -23.18 22.73 6.53
C THR A 96 -23.50 21.67 5.47
N ARG A 97 -23.26 22.00 4.21
CA ARG A 97 -23.40 21.01 3.11
C ARG A 97 -22.21 20.04 3.15
N LEU A 98 -22.47 18.77 2.81
CA LEU A 98 -21.42 17.74 2.83
C LEU A 98 -20.23 18.11 1.91
N ARG A 99 -20.50 18.73 0.77
CA ARG A 99 -19.46 19.16 -0.18
C ARG A 99 -18.50 20.21 0.37
N ASP A 100 -18.97 20.98 1.38
CA ASP A 100 -18.19 22.07 1.96
C ASP A 100 -17.30 21.61 3.12
N LEU A 101 -17.37 20.32 3.48
CA LEU A 101 -16.49 19.71 4.48
C LEU A 101 -15.10 19.44 3.88
N ASP A 102 -14.05 19.79 4.62
CA ASP A 102 -12.69 19.36 4.30
C ASP A 102 -12.50 17.85 4.50
N ALA A 103 -11.37 17.33 4.04
CA ALA A 103 -11.08 15.89 4.10
C ALA A 103 -11.10 15.34 5.53
N GLU A 104 -10.57 16.09 6.51
CA GLU A 104 -10.53 15.68 7.91
C GLU A 104 -11.93 15.63 8.53
N SER A 105 -12.73 16.68 8.35
CA SER A 105 -14.11 16.74 8.83
C SER A 105 -14.97 15.64 8.22
N ARG A 106 -14.76 15.34 6.92
CA ARG A 106 -15.43 14.26 6.20
C ARG A 106 -15.09 12.90 6.82
N ALA A 107 -13.81 12.63 7.01
CA ALA A 107 -13.32 11.38 7.59
C ALA A 107 -13.87 11.17 9.03
N ARG A 108 -13.81 12.21 9.87
CA ARG A 108 -14.35 12.19 11.23
C ARG A 108 -15.85 11.93 11.24
N LEU A 109 -16.60 12.58 10.35
CA LEU A 109 -18.04 12.38 10.25
C LEU A 109 -18.39 10.94 9.87
N ILE A 110 -17.76 10.38 8.84
CA ILE A 110 -18.02 8.99 8.42
C ILE A 110 -17.72 8.01 9.55
N CYS A 111 -16.59 8.15 10.22
CA CYS A 111 -16.24 7.30 11.38
C CYS A 111 -17.29 7.42 12.49
N ALA A 112 -17.73 8.64 12.81
CA ALA A 112 -18.75 8.88 13.83
C ALA A 112 -20.10 8.25 13.45
N LEU A 113 -20.56 8.46 12.22
CA LEU A 113 -21.82 7.88 11.75
C LEU A 113 -21.77 6.35 11.73
N THR A 114 -20.65 5.77 11.27
CA THR A 114 -20.47 4.31 11.29
C THR A 114 -20.54 3.76 12.72
N LEU A 115 -19.90 4.41 13.68
CA LEU A 115 -20.00 4.03 15.09
C LEU A 115 -21.44 4.16 15.63
N ALA A 116 -22.12 5.26 15.31
CA ALA A 116 -23.47 5.54 15.79
C ALA A 116 -24.54 4.55 15.27
N THR A 117 -24.29 3.87 14.13
CA THR A 117 -25.20 2.81 13.64
C THR A 117 -25.26 1.59 14.54
N GLY A 118 -24.33 1.39 15.45
CA GLY A 118 -24.38 0.37 16.50
C GLY A 118 -23.97 -1.05 16.07
N GLY A 119 -23.43 -1.24 14.84
CA GLY A 119 -22.93 -2.55 14.41
C GLY A 119 -21.71 -3.01 15.21
N GLN A 120 -21.50 -4.32 15.31
CA GLN A 120 -20.37 -4.91 16.02
C GLN A 120 -19.03 -4.62 15.36
N TRP A 121 -18.99 -4.57 14.01
CA TRP A 121 -17.79 -4.23 13.23
C TRP A 121 -17.96 -2.91 12.50
N LEU A 122 -17.03 -1.99 12.71
CA LEU A 122 -16.93 -0.74 11.97
C LEU A 122 -16.28 -1.04 10.62
N VAL A 123 -17.00 -0.82 9.52
CA VAL A 123 -16.50 -1.06 8.16
C VAL A 123 -16.27 0.29 7.47
N LEU A 124 -15.02 0.66 7.26
CA LEU A 124 -14.60 1.99 6.82
C LEU A 124 -13.79 1.92 5.52
N GLU A 125 -14.22 2.69 4.54
CA GLU A 125 -13.57 2.79 3.23
C GLU A 125 -12.59 3.96 3.23
N ASP A 126 -11.31 3.63 3.24
CA ASP A 126 -10.14 4.54 3.20
C ASP A 126 -10.31 5.84 4.02
N PRO A 127 -10.66 5.73 5.32
CA PRO A 127 -10.97 6.89 6.14
C PRO A 127 -9.78 7.82 6.37
N LEU A 128 -8.57 7.37 6.04
CA LEU A 128 -7.32 8.09 6.24
C LEU A 128 -6.81 8.75 4.96
N HIS A 129 -7.52 8.58 3.85
CA HIS A 129 -7.13 9.14 2.56
C HIS A 129 -7.13 10.67 2.56
N GLY A 130 -6.08 11.25 1.97
CA GLY A 130 -5.95 12.70 1.83
C GLY A 130 -5.69 13.45 3.13
N LEU A 131 -5.53 12.76 4.26
CA LEU A 131 -5.21 13.40 5.54
C LEU A 131 -3.71 13.69 5.66
N GLY A 132 -3.38 14.90 6.14
CA GLY A 132 -2.02 15.24 6.56
C GLY A 132 -1.56 14.43 7.77
N GLY A 133 -0.26 14.33 7.99
CA GLY A 133 0.35 13.44 8.99
C GLY A 133 -0.26 13.54 10.40
N GLN A 134 -0.49 14.75 10.91
CA GLN A 134 -1.07 14.96 12.24
C GLN A 134 -2.54 14.53 12.32
N ALA A 135 -3.36 14.91 11.34
CA ALA A 135 -4.77 14.52 11.27
C ALA A 135 -4.93 12.99 11.13
N ARG A 136 -4.08 12.37 10.29
CA ARG A 136 -4.02 10.92 10.09
C ARG A 136 -3.65 10.19 11.38
N ALA A 137 -2.60 10.63 12.09
CA ALA A 137 -2.20 10.06 13.37
C ALA A 137 -3.31 10.19 14.44
N GLY A 138 -3.94 11.37 14.51
CA GLY A 138 -5.07 11.62 15.42
C GLY A 138 -6.27 10.72 15.13
N LEU A 139 -6.64 10.54 13.86
CA LEU A 139 -7.79 9.70 13.50
C LEU A 139 -7.50 8.20 13.73
N ARG A 140 -6.26 7.72 13.47
CA ARG A 140 -5.85 6.34 13.84
C ARG A 140 -6.02 6.07 15.32
N GLY A 141 -5.54 7.01 16.17
CA GLY A 141 -5.69 6.88 17.62
C GLY A 141 -7.16 6.80 18.04
N ARG A 142 -8.04 7.65 17.48
CA ARG A 142 -9.48 7.62 17.75
C ARG A 142 -10.16 6.35 17.27
N LEU A 143 -9.74 5.78 16.15
CA LEU A 143 -10.27 4.49 15.66
C LEU A 143 -9.90 3.35 16.62
N LEU A 144 -8.67 3.29 17.09
CA LEU A 144 -8.23 2.29 18.07
C LEU A 144 -8.94 2.45 19.41
N ASP A 145 -9.09 3.69 19.89
CA ASP A 145 -9.83 3.99 21.11
C ASP A 145 -11.33 3.64 20.96
N ALA A 146 -11.93 3.89 19.79
CA ALA A 146 -13.30 3.48 19.51
C ALA A 146 -13.48 1.96 19.60
N CYS A 147 -12.55 1.18 19.04
CA CYS A 147 -12.58 -0.28 19.13
C CYS A 147 -12.54 -0.76 20.56
N THR A 148 -11.68 -0.17 21.39
CA THR A 148 -11.54 -0.54 22.81
C THR A 148 -12.72 -0.05 23.64
N ARG A 149 -13.09 1.23 23.55
CA ARG A 149 -14.09 1.87 24.40
C ARG A 149 -15.50 1.38 24.12
N PHE A 150 -15.83 1.11 22.86
CA PHE A 150 -17.17 0.67 22.45
C PHE A 150 -17.23 -0.82 22.14
N GLU A 151 -16.14 -1.56 22.42
CA GLU A 151 -16.04 -3.00 22.19
C GLU A 151 -16.42 -3.39 20.76
N ARG A 152 -15.77 -2.74 19.74
CA ARG A 152 -16.05 -2.94 18.31
C ARG A 152 -14.87 -3.54 17.57
N GLY A 153 -15.15 -4.46 16.66
CA GLY A 153 -14.20 -4.87 15.66
C GLY A 153 -14.04 -3.80 14.57
N LEU A 154 -12.97 -3.89 13.78
CA LEU A 154 -12.66 -2.92 12.74
C LEU A 154 -12.31 -3.64 11.43
N VAL A 155 -12.99 -3.26 10.36
CA VAL A 155 -12.60 -3.58 8.98
C VAL A 155 -12.35 -2.26 8.26
N VAL A 156 -11.14 -2.05 7.81
CA VAL A 156 -10.74 -0.81 7.16
C VAL A 156 -9.99 -1.08 5.86
N SER A 157 -10.24 -0.29 4.83
CA SER A 157 -9.38 -0.29 3.65
C SER A 157 -8.44 0.91 3.63
N GLY A 158 -7.35 0.78 2.90
CA GLY A 158 -6.38 1.85 2.67
C GLY A 158 -5.22 1.40 1.79
N SER A 159 -4.43 2.36 1.35
CA SER A 159 -3.23 2.12 0.53
C SER A 159 -1.92 2.28 1.31
N SER A 160 -1.99 2.61 2.59
CA SER A 160 -0.81 2.88 3.42
C SER A 160 -0.49 1.69 4.32
N VAL A 161 0.67 1.09 4.09
CA VAL A 161 1.24 0.05 4.95
C VAL A 161 1.44 0.53 6.39
N MET A 162 1.81 1.81 6.59
CA MET A 162 1.93 2.39 7.92
C MET A 162 0.61 2.45 8.67
N ASP A 163 -0.50 2.69 7.97
CA ASP A 163 -1.82 2.67 8.59
C ASP A 163 -2.18 1.25 9.05
N ALA A 164 -1.92 0.24 8.20
CA ALA A 164 -2.11 -1.16 8.56
C ALA A 164 -1.25 -1.57 9.77
N ALA A 165 0.02 -1.14 9.81
CA ALA A 165 0.91 -1.42 10.94
C ALA A 165 0.41 -0.82 12.26
N VAL A 166 -0.09 0.43 12.23
CA VAL A 166 -0.59 1.11 13.44
C VAL A 166 -1.95 0.58 13.86
N LEU A 167 -2.88 0.35 12.92
CA LEU A 167 -4.20 -0.20 13.24
C LEU A 167 -4.11 -1.65 13.71
N GLY A 168 -3.10 -2.39 13.25
CA GLY A 168 -2.84 -3.77 13.65
C GLY A 168 -3.91 -4.75 13.19
N GLY A 169 -3.84 -5.98 13.69
CA GLY A 169 -4.74 -7.06 13.29
C GLY A 169 -4.29 -7.77 12.02
N ARG A 170 -5.23 -8.46 11.35
CA ARG A 170 -4.97 -9.14 10.09
C ARG A 170 -4.83 -8.13 8.95
N THR A 171 -4.00 -8.44 7.98
CA THR A 171 -3.82 -7.61 6.79
C THR A 171 -3.95 -8.50 5.55
N VAL A 172 -4.82 -8.11 4.63
CA VAL A 172 -4.96 -8.75 3.31
C VAL A 172 -4.64 -7.70 2.26
N THR A 173 -3.63 -7.97 1.44
CA THR A 173 -3.23 -7.10 0.34
C THR A 173 -3.88 -7.56 -0.95
N ILE A 174 -4.58 -6.65 -1.61
CA ILE A 174 -5.31 -6.90 -2.86
C ILE A 174 -4.75 -5.98 -3.93
N GLU A 175 -4.25 -6.55 -5.01
CA GLU A 175 -3.73 -5.84 -6.18
C GLU A 175 -4.29 -6.46 -7.45
N LYS A 176 -4.71 -5.63 -8.39
CA LYS A 176 -5.27 -6.08 -9.68
C LYS A 176 -6.40 -7.11 -9.51
N GLU A 177 -7.30 -6.83 -8.54
CA GLU A 177 -8.44 -7.70 -8.22
C GLU A 177 -8.05 -9.12 -7.77
N GLN A 178 -6.84 -9.31 -7.24
CA GLN A 178 -6.35 -10.58 -6.70
C GLN A 178 -5.81 -10.39 -5.29
N ILE A 179 -5.92 -11.43 -4.45
CA ILE A 179 -5.24 -11.47 -3.16
C ILE A 179 -3.75 -11.69 -3.45
N ALA A 180 -2.97 -10.62 -3.27
CA ALA A 180 -1.53 -10.67 -3.46
C ALA A 180 -0.81 -11.26 -2.24
N ASP A 181 -1.33 -11.00 -1.04
CA ASP A 181 -0.79 -11.52 0.21
C ASP A 181 -1.83 -11.47 1.34
N SER A 182 -1.85 -12.49 2.19
CA SER A 182 -2.70 -12.58 3.38
C SER A 182 -1.91 -12.98 4.64
N ALA A 183 -0.59 -13.06 4.54
CA ALA A 183 0.29 -13.35 5.66
C ALA A 183 0.26 -12.21 6.71
N PRO A 184 0.75 -12.42 7.93
CA PRO A 184 0.96 -11.35 8.90
C PRO A 184 1.78 -10.20 8.29
N LEU A 185 1.43 -8.94 8.58
CA LEU A 185 2.05 -7.77 7.95
C LEU A 185 3.59 -7.78 8.06
N ALA A 186 4.12 -8.22 9.19
CA ALA A 186 5.57 -8.33 9.37
C ALA A 186 6.23 -9.31 8.38
N VAL A 187 5.52 -10.37 7.97
CA VAL A 187 5.96 -11.32 6.95
C VAL A 187 5.87 -10.68 5.58
N GLN A 188 4.74 -10.01 5.27
CA GLN A 188 4.56 -9.29 4.00
C GLN A 188 5.66 -8.24 3.77
N LEU A 189 6.14 -7.57 4.83
CA LEU A 189 7.23 -6.58 4.73
C LEU A 189 8.61 -7.22 4.60
N ARG A 190 8.81 -8.39 5.20
CA ARG A 190 10.10 -9.11 5.12
C ARG A 190 10.26 -9.87 3.81
N GLU A 191 9.18 -10.41 3.29
CA GLU A 191 9.10 -11.22 2.08
C GLU A 191 7.97 -10.68 1.17
N PRO A 192 8.13 -9.47 0.58
CA PRO A 192 7.07 -8.81 -0.16
C PRO A 192 6.62 -9.62 -1.37
N ARG A 193 5.31 -9.87 -1.47
CA ARG A 193 4.65 -10.51 -2.62
C ARG A 193 3.80 -9.56 -3.42
N SER A 194 3.66 -8.33 -2.92
CA SER A 194 2.90 -7.24 -3.50
C SER A 194 3.77 -6.02 -3.77
N ASN A 195 3.40 -5.22 -4.77
CA ASN A 195 4.08 -3.95 -5.04
C ASN A 195 3.95 -2.96 -3.87
N LEU A 196 2.84 -3.01 -3.15
CA LEU A 196 2.59 -2.17 -1.98
C LEU A 196 3.59 -2.46 -0.85
N ALA A 197 3.77 -3.74 -0.49
CA ALA A 197 4.74 -4.14 0.52
C ALA A 197 6.18 -3.89 0.06
N ALA A 198 6.48 -4.17 -1.21
CA ALA A 198 7.78 -3.91 -1.81
C ALA A 198 8.15 -2.43 -1.76
N ALA A 199 7.23 -1.55 -2.19
CA ALA A 199 7.45 -0.11 -2.15
C ALA A 199 7.68 0.41 -0.71
N ALA A 200 6.95 -0.12 0.27
CA ALA A 200 7.10 0.26 1.68
C ALA A 200 8.47 -0.12 2.26
N THR A 201 9.13 -1.12 1.70
CA THR A 201 10.45 -1.61 2.14
C THR A 201 11.60 -1.17 1.23
N GLY A 202 11.31 -0.33 0.23
CA GLY A 202 12.32 0.19 -0.68
C GLY A 202 12.94 -0.88 -1.58
N VAL A 203 12.14 -1.89 -1.96
CA VAL A 203 12.56 -2.93 -2.89
C VAL A 203 11.62 -3.00 -4.09
N SER A 204 12.06 -3.60 -5.18
CA SER A 204 11.22 -4.07 -6.26
C SER A 204 11.05 -5.59 -6.15
N VAL A 205 9.85 -6.11 -6.41
CA VAL A 205 9.55 -7.54 -6.34
C VAL A 205 9.23 -8.08 -7.73
N PHE A 206 9.79 -9.25 -8.04
CA PHE A 206 9.62 -9.95 -9.31
C PHE A 206 9.27 -11.40 -9.08
N SER A 207 8.51 -12.00 -10.01
CA SER A 207 8.39 -13.45 -10.09
C SER A 207 9.62 -14.01 -10.78
N GLY A 208 10.15 -15.08 -10.24
CA GLY A 208 11.33 -15.77 -10.78
C GLY A 208 11.16 -17.28 -10.79
N LEU A 209 12.10 -17.95 -11.45
CA LEU A 209 12.22 -19.40 -11.46
C LEU A 209 13.63 -19.79 -10.98
N ALA A 210 13.65 -20.59 -9.91
CA ALA A 210 14.86 -21.20 -9.40
C ALA A 210 14.99 -22.61 -9.96
N ARG A 211 16.09 -22.94 -10.59
CA ARG A 211 16.32 -24.26 -11.17
C ARG A 211 17.81 -24.60 -11.22
N ARG A 212 18.19 -25.77 -10.73
CA ARG A 212 19.55 -26.29 -10.77
C ARG A 212 20.62 -25.32 -10.22
N GLY A 213 20.29 -24.64 -9.11
CA GLY A 213 21.20 -23.71 -8.45
C GLY A 213 21.26 -22.31 -9.07
N TRP A 214 20.39 -22.03 -10.04
CA TRP A 214 20.29 -20.72 -10.68
C TRP A 214 18.89 -20.14 -10.55
N LEU A 215 18.85 -18.86 -10.28
CA LEU A 215 17.68 -18.00 -10.30
C LEU A 215 17.63 -17.22 -11.62
N SER A 216 16.47 -17.19 -12.26
CA SER A 216 16.18 -16.30 -13.39
C SER A 216 14.90 -15.51 -13.13
N ILE A 217 14.88 -14.26 -13.59
CA ILE A 217 13.72 -13.37 -13.51
C ILE A 217 13.13 -13.25 -14.90
N GLY A 218 11.97 -13.90 -15.14
CA GLY A 218 11.34 -13.92 -16.46
C GLY A 218 12.32 -14.42 -17.54
N HIS A 219 12.37 -13.72 -18.68
CA HIS A 219 13.32 -13.97 -19.76
C HIS A 219 14.57 -13.09 -19.67
N SER A 220 14.74 -12.33 -18.58
CA SER A 220 15.89 -11.43 -18.43
C SER A 220 17.21 -12.20 -18.29
N GLN A 221 18.29 -11.51 -18.60
CA GLN A 221 19.64 -12.03 -18.39
C GLN A 221 20.09 -11.95 -16.93
N VAL A 222 19.28 -11.37 -16.05
CA VAL A 222 19.57 -11.29 -14.61
C VAL A 222 19.55 -12.68 -14.01
N ARG A 223 20.71 -13.17 -13.60
CA ARG A 223 20.89 -14.50 -13.02
C ARG A 223 21.66 -14.40 -11.70
N ALA A 224 21.21 -15.16 -10.72
CA ALA A 224 21.89 -15.28 -9.44
C ALA A 224 21.96 -16.75 -9.00
N ARG A 225 22.90 -17.08 -8.11
CA ARG A 225 22.98 -18.39 -7.46
C ARG A 225 21.90 -18.49 -6.38
N THR A 226 21.27 -19.67 -6.25
CA THR A 226 20.26 -19.92 -5.24
C THR A 226 20.23 -21.42 -4.87
N GLU A 227 19.88 -21.71 -3.62
CA GLU A 227 19.62 -23.07 -3.15
C GLU A 227 18.13 -23.48 -3.30
N LEU A 228 17.28 -22.49 -3.69
CA LEU A 228 15.86 -22.73 -3.91
C LEU A 228 15.61 -23.50 -5.21
N ASP A 229 14.44 -24.15 -5.30
CA ASP A 229 13.94 -24.79 -6.51
C ASP A 229 12.45 -24.45 -6.72
N GLY A 230 12.03 -24.29 -7.98
CA GLY A 230 10.65 -23.96 -8.34
C GLY A 230 10.39 -22.46 -8.49
N LYS A 231 9.11 -22.09 -8.38
CA LYS A 231 8.69 -20.69 -8.46
C LYS A 231 9.09 -19.91 -7.21
N VAL A 232 9.64 -18.74 -7.41
CA VAL A 232 10.12 -17.86 -6.33
C VAL A 232 9.69 -16.43 -6.56
N TYR A 233 9.62 -15.65 -5.49
CA TYR A 233 9.69 -14.20 -5.56
C TYR A 233 11.13 -13.77 -5.36
N VAL A 234 11.50 -12.69 -6.04
CA VAL A 234 12.83 -12.09 -5.99
C VAL A 234 12.68 -10.63 -5.65
N THR A 235 13.37 -10.15 -4.65
CA THR A 235 13.44 -8.73 -4.33
C THR A 235 14.79 -8.16 -4.69
N ILE A 236 14.74 -6.96 -5.28
CA ILE A 236 15.91 -6.16 -5.64
C ILE A 236 15.78 -4.83 -4.91
N PRO A 237 16.67 -4.51 -3.96
CA PRO A 237 16.70 -3.19 -3.33
C PRO A 237 16.87 -2.09 -4.39
N THR A 238 16.20 -0.96 -4.23
CA THR A 238 16.35 0.18 -5.17
C THR A 238 17.81 0.60 -5.30
N SER A 239 18.56 0.55 -4.20
CA SER A 239 19.99 0.86 -4.14
C SER A 239 20.93 -0.25 -4.68
N ALA A 240 20.39 -1.38 -5.16
CA ALA A 240 21.18 -2.43 -5.83
C ALA A 240 21.17 -2.29 -7.36
N ALA A 241 20.44 -1.30 -7.89
CA ALA A 241 20.37 -1.03 -9.32
C ALA A 241 21.09 0.28 -9.64
N ARG A 242 21.83 0.30 -10.73
CA ARG A 242 22.40 1.50 -11.34
C ARG A 242 21.76 1.73 -12.69
N LEU A 243 21.55 2.99 -13.03
CA LEU A 243 20.90 3.39 -14.27
C LEU A 243 21.88 4.15 -15.17
N SER A 244 21.88 3.86 -16.46
CA SER A 244 22.60 4.62 -17.47
C SER A 244 21.81 4.72 -18.77
N PHE A 245 22.07 5.75 -19.55
CA PHE A 245 21.59 5.87 -20.92
C PHE A 245 22.55 5.19 -21.92
N ASP A 246 23.68 4.65 -21.44
CA ASP A 246 24.68 3.94 -22.22
C ASP A 246 24.74 2.48 -21.75
N GLU A 247 24.60 1.53 -22.66
CA GLU A 247 24.72 0.09 -22.42
C GLU A 247 26.09 -0.31 -21.90
N PHE A 248 27.12 0.39 -22.35
CA PHE A 248 28.54 0.10 -22.03
C PHE A 248 29.11 1.08 -21.00
N ASP A 249 28.27 1.60 -20.13
CA ASP A 249 28.69 2.52 -19.08
C ASP A 249 29.80 1.86 -18.21
N PRO A 250 30.98 2.51 -18.07
CA PRO A 250 32.08 1.95 -17.28
C PRO A 250 31.76 1.83 -15.78
N ALA A 251 30.73 2.49 -15.29
CA ALA A 251 30.24 2.35 -13.92
C ALA A 251 29.46 1.06 -13.69
N PHE A 252 29.07 0.35 -14.75
CA PHE A 252 28.42 -0.95 -14.64
C PHE A 252 29.43 -2.01 -14.22
N THR A 253 29.09 -2.72 -13.15
CA THR A 253 30.00 -3.68 -12.51
C THR A 253 29.55 -5.12 -12.62
N SER A 254 28.32 -5.36 -13.06
CA SER A 254 27.74 -6.69 -13.17
C SER A 254 27.58 -7.14 -14.62
N ASN A 255 27.41 -8.45 -14.80
CA ASN A 255 27.00 -9.02 -16.10
C ASN A 255 25.47 -9.11 -16.22
N SER A 256 24.74 -8.41 -15.37
CA SER A 256 23.27 -8.46 -15.29
C SER A 256 22.66 -7.14 -15.76
N VAL A 257 23.15 -6.64 -16.90
CA VAL A 257 22.63 -5.42 -17.54
C VAL A 257 21.42 -5.79 -18.41
N PHE A 258 20.34 -5.01 -18.30
CA PHE A 258 19.17 -5.15 -19.16
C PHE A 258 18.59 -3.80 -19.56
N GLU A 259 17.90 -3.79 -20.69
CA GLU A 259 17.18 -2.60 -21.19
C GLU A 259 15.83 -2.45 -20.46
N ALA A 260 15.47 -1.21 -20.14
CA ALA A 260 14.18 -0.87 -19.55
C ALA A 260 13.62 0.44 -20.11
N LEU A 261 12.31 0.60 -20.02
CA LEU A 261 11.60 1.83 -20.35
C LEU A 261 11.16 2.54 -19.07
N ILE A 262 11.32 3.86 -19.04
CA ILE A 262 10.74 4.70 -18.00
C ILE A 262 9.23 4.77 -18.21
N VAL A 263 8.44 4.21 -17.27
CA VAL A 263 6.98 4.23 -17.33
C VAL A 263 6.36 5.30 -16.46
N ALA A 264 7.05 5.75 -15.42
CA ALA A 264 6.65 6.88 -14.60
C ALA A 264 7.86 7.51 -13.90
N VAL A 265 7.71 8.79 -13.57
CA VAL A 265 8.63 9.51 -12.69
C VAL A 265 7.80 9.99 -11.50
N ARG A 266 8.25 9.71 -10.29
CA ARG A 266 7.57 10.09 -9.05
C ARG A 266 8.46 11.00 -8.23
N ASP A 267 7.91 12.12 -7.83
CA ASP A 267 8.52 13.02 -6.85
C ASP A 267 8.11 12.54 -5.44
N SER A 268 9.10 12.07 -4.67
CA SER A 268 8.93 11.63 -3.29
C SER A 268 9.61 12.59 -2.29
N GLY A 269 9.60 13.88 -2.58
CA GLY A 269 10.22 14.93 -1.79
C GLY A 269 11.70 15.11 -2.18
N PRO A 270 12.68 14.78 -1.32
CA PRO A 270 14.09 14.95 -1.65
C PRO A 270 14.61 13.92 -2.67
N ILE A 271 13.82 12.90 -3.01
CA ILE A 271 14.19 11.79 -3.87
C ILE A 271 13.25 11.74 -5.06
N LEU A 272 13.82 11.77 -6.26
CA LEU A 272 13.11 11.50 -7.50
C LEU A 272 13.21 10.00 -7.80
N GLN A 273 12.07 9.34 -7.88
CA GLN A 273 12.00 7.91 -8.17
C GLN A 273 11.58 7.68 -9.61
N VAL A 274 12.31 6.79 -10.28
CA VAL A 274 12.04 6.37 -11.64
C VAL A 274 11.42 4.98 -11.61
N VAL A 275 10.22 4.85 -12.19
CA VAL A 275 9.53 3.56 -12.31
C VAL A 275 9.84 2.99 -13.69
N LEU A 276 10.42 1.80 -13.71
CA LEU A 276 10.91 1.14 -14.90
C LEU A 276 10.09 -0.10 -15.24
N SER A 277 9.85 -0.32 -16.51
CA SER A 277 9.36 -1.59 -17.05
C SER A 277 10.52 -2.24 -17.84
N PRO A 278 11.09 -3.35 -17.35
CA PRO A 278 12.11 -4.06 -18.10
C PRO A 278 11.58 -4.54 -19.45
N ALA A 279 12.36 -4.35 -20.51
CA ALA A 279 11.96 -4.73 -21.86
C ALA A 279 11.87 -6.25 -22.05
N ASP A 280 12.70 -7.00 -21.33
CA ASP A 280 12.88 -8.43 -21.49
C ASP A 280 12.10 -9.29 -20.50
N THR A 281 11.30 -8.69 -19.61
CA THR A 281 10.52 -9.46 -18.62
C THR A 281 9.04 -9.42 -18.96
N GLU A 282 8.42 -10.57 -19.14
CA GLU A 282 6.96 -10.72 -19.15
C GLU A 282 6.33 -10.42 -17.79
N VAL A 283 7.16 -10.19 -16.78
CA VAL A 283 6.75 -9.88 -15.43
C VAL A 283 6.33 -8.42 -15.39
N GLY A 284 5.05 -8.15 -15.44
CA GLY A 284 4.46 -6.80 -15.43
C GLY A 284 4.64 -6.02 -14.10
N LEU A 285 5.78 -6.20 -13.44
CA LEU A 285 6.16 -5.53 -12.21
C LEU A 285 7.13 -4.40 -12.53
N ALA A 286 6.74 -3.18 -12.18
CA ALA A 286 7.59 -2.01 -12.34
C ALA A 286 8.71 -2.02 -11.30
N MET A 287 9.95 -1.83 -11.74
CA MET A 287 11.10 -1.58 -10.88
C MET A 287 11.15 -0.10 -10.53
N THR A 288 11.36 0.22 -9.27
CA THR A 288 11.58 1.60 -8.82
C THR A 288 13.05 1.77 -8.46
N VAL A 289 13.68 2.81 -9.00
CA VAL A 289 15.08 3.14 -8.74
C VAL A 289 15.18 4.63 -8.45
N ASP A 290 16.04 5.00 -7.52
CA ASP A 290 16.25 6.39 -7.17
C ASP A 290 17.11 7.09 -8.24
N LEU A 291 16.84 8.38 -8.50
CA LEU A 291 17.59 9.15 -9.48
C LEU A 291 19.10 9.21 -9.15
N LEU A 292 19.44 9.17 -7.87
CA LEU A 292 20.82 9.16 -7.41
C LEU A 292 21.61 7.92 -7.85
N ASP A 293 20.93 6.85 -8.26
CA ASP A 293 21.51 5.62 -8.78
C ASP A 293 21.81 5.70 -10.29
N PHE A 294 21.56 6.83 -10.94
CA PHE A 294 22.13 7.08 -12.27
C PHE A 294 23.63 7.27 -12.16
N SER A 295 24.39 6.57 -13.00
CA SER A 295 25.85 6.61 -13.00
C SER A 295 26.39 8.04 -13.15
N ALA A 296 25.81 8.82 -14.05
CA ALA A 296 26.15 10.23 -14.25
C ALA A 296 25.93 11.12 -13.03
N VAL A 297 25.11 10.68 -12.06
CA VAL A 297 24.84 11.39 -10.79
C VAL A 297 25.69 10.80 -9.67
N ALA A 298 25.87 9.47 -9.65
CA ALA A 298 26.63 8.76 -8.62
C ALA A 298 28.13 9.12 -8.64
N ASP A 299 28.72 9.29 -9.82
CA ASP A 299 30.14 9.68 -9.97
C ASP A 299 30.43 11.10 -9.46
N THR A 300 29.38 11.93 -9.26
CA THR A 300 29.51 13.27 -8.68
C THR A 300 29.49 13.27 -7.14
N GLY A 301 29.08 12.17 -6.52
CA GLY A 301 28.86 12.02 -5.07
C GLY A 301 30.07 11.53 -4.26
N GLY A 302 31.25 11.41 -4.86
CA GLY A 302 32.49 11.03 -4.19
C GLY A 302 32.96 12.06 -3.16
N SER A 303 32.67 11.75 -1.88
CA SER A 303 33.23 12.37 -0.67
C SER A 303 32.89 13.84 -0.39
N GLY A 304 31.98 14.04 0.56
CA GLY A 304 31.95 15.23 1.40
C GLY A 304 31.04 16.34 0.92
N PHE A 305 30.21 16.78 1.82
CA PHE A 305 29.52 18.07 1.78
C PHE A 305 30.52 19.19 1.39
N GLY A 306 30.55 19.58 0.12
CA GLY A 306 31.41 20.69 -0.29
C GLY A 306 31.32 20.98 -1.78
N VAL A 307 30.71 22.09 -2.11
CA VAL A 307 30.78 22.85 -3.38
C VAL A 307 30.49 22.04 -4.64
N ILE A 308 29.26 22.16 -5.11
CA ILE A 308 28.84 21.71 -6.44
C ILE A 308 29.66 22.49 -7.49
N HIS A 309 30.57 21.81 -8.18
CA HIS A 309 31.26 22.40 -9.32
C HIS A 309 30.23 22.75 -10.43
N PRO A 310 30.31 23.92 -11.08
CA PRO A 310 29.36 24.33 -12.12
C PRO A 310 29.17 23.33 -13.26
N GLY A 311 30.24 22.56 -13.60
CA GLY A 311 30.17 21.50 -14.61
C GLY A 311 29.35 20.26 -14.18
N LEU A 312 29.29 19.96 -12.89
CA LEU A 312 28.51 18.87 -12.30
C LEU A 312 27.01 19.19 -12.29
N ALA A 313 26.65 20.47 -12.04
CA ALA A 313 25.25 20.89 -12.08
C ALA A 313 24.64 20.73 -13.50
N SER A 314 25.42 20.91 -14.56
CA SER A 314 24.95 20.66 -15.92
C SER A 314 24.68 19.18 -16.18
N THR A 315 25.55 18.28 -15.74
CA THR A 315 25.40 16.82 -15.94
C THR A 315 24.16 16.27 -15.22
N VAL A 316 23.93 16.72 -13.98
CA VAL A 316 22.72 16.34 -13.23
C VAL A 316 21.48 16.91 -13.92
N ALA A 317 21.50 18.20 -14.32
CA ALA A 317 20.38 18.82 -15.01
C ALA A 317 20.07 18.15 -16.35
N ASP A 318 21.09 17.76 -17.11
CA ASP A 318 20.95 17.06 -18.40
C ASP A 318 20.37 15.64 -18.17
N THR A 319 20.83 14.92 -17.13
CA THR A 319 20.27 13.63 -16.75
C THR A 319 18.79 13.76 -16.38
N VAL A 320 18.44 14.70 -15.51
CA VAL A 320 17.04 14.96 -15.10
C VAL A 320 16.19 15.33 -16.31
N ALA A 321 16.70 16.15 -17.24
CA ALA A 321 15.97 16.54 -18.46
C ALA A 321 15.67 15.35 -19.39
N ARG A 322 16.51 14.31 -19.37
CA ARG A 322 16.32 13.07 -20.14
C ARG A 322 15.39 12.07 -19.47
N VAL A 323 15.20 12.15 -18.15
CA VAL A 323 14.33 11.24 -17.37
C VAL A 323 12.87 11.58 -17.66
N ARG A 324 12.31 10.97 -18.71
CA ARG A 324 10.92 11.16 -19.15
C ARG A 324 10.27 9.83 -19.44
N THR A 325 8.98 9.72 -19.24
CA THR A 325 8.19 8.55 -19.64
C THR A 325 8.43 8.21 -21.11
N GLY A 326 8.68 6.95 -21.40
CA GLY A 326 8.99 6.43 -22.73
C GLY A 326 10.48 6.46 -23.08
N THR A 327 11.35 7.02 -22.23
CA THR A 327 12.80 6.98 -22.45
C THR A 327 13.34 5.58 -22.15
N ARG A 328 14.20 5.07 -23.03
CA ARG A 328 14.96 3.84 -22.83
C ARG A 328 16.21 4.11 -22.03
N LEU A 329 16.57 3.17 -21.19
CA LEU A 329 17.81 3.17 -20.42
C LEU A 329 18.26 1.74 -20.14
N PHE A 330 19.45 1.62 -19.59
CA PHE A 330 20.05 0.36 -19.17
C PHE A 330 20.15 0.31 -17.65
N VAL A 331 19.91 -0.87 -17.11
CA VAL A 331 19.90 -1.14 -15.66
C VAL A 331 20.96 -2.20 -15.37
N ASP A 332 21.95 -1.86 -14.57
CA ASP A 332 22.91 -2.81 -14.00
C ASP A 332 22.46 -3.20 -12.59
N VAL A 333 22.35 -4.49 -12.30
CA VAL A 333 21.85 -5.00 -11.03
C VAL A 333 22.94 -5.76 -10.29
N ASP A 334 23.25 -5.32 -9.08
CA ASP A 334 24.09 -6.08 -8.15
C ASP A 334 23.31 -7.31 -7.63
N THR A 335 23.54 -8.44 -8.27
CA THR A 335 22.85 -9.69 -7.97
C THR A 335 23.20 -10.27 -6.59
N SER A 336 24.29 -9.82 -5.96
CA SER A 336 24.68 -10.24 -4.61
C SER A 336 23.72 -9.69 -3.54
N ARG A 337 22.98 -8.62 -3.85
CA ARG A 337 22.01 -7.98 -2.97
C ARG A 337 20.58 -8.43 -3.23
N MET A 338 20.36 -9.27 -4.20
CA MET A 338 19.04 -9.88 -4.45
C MET A 338 18.71 -10.89 -3.36
N ARG A 339 17.43 -10.96 -2.99
CA ARG A 339 16.90 -11.98 -2.10
C ARG A 339 15.79 -12.74 -2.82
N ALA A 340 15.82 -14.07 -2.70
CA ALA A 340 14.78 -14.92 -3.23
C ALA A 340 14.11 -15.73 -2.10
N TYR A 341 12.83 -15.98 -2.22
CA TYR A 341 12.04 -16.80 -1.31
C TYR A 341 10.95 -17.55 -2.10
N PRO A 342 10.45 -18.70 -1.60
CA PRO A 342 9.46 -19.50 -2.30
C PRO A 342 8.17 -18.73 -2.59
N ALA A 343 7.61 -18.93 -3.79
CA ALA A 343 6.33 -18.31 -4.16
C ALA A 343 5.17 -18.92 -3.36
N GLU A 344 5.23 -20.23 -3.06
CA GLU A 344 4.30 -20.88 -2.17
C GLU A 344 4.72 -20.62 -0.72
N ALA A 345 3.78 -20.15 0.11
CA ALA A 345 4.03 -20.08 1.54
C ALA A 345 4.31 -21.50 2.05
N PRO A 346 5.33 -21.72 2.91
CA PRO A 346 5.50 -23.02 3.53
C PRO A 346 4.20 -23.38 4.25
N ALA A 347 3.60 -24.50 3.86
CA ALA A 347 2.40 -25.02 4.50
C ALA A 347 2.73 -25.25 5.98
N GLY A 348 2.13 -24.43 6.88
CA GLY A 348 2.24 -24.58 8.31
C GLY A 348 3.40 -23.78 8.94
N ARG A 349 3.18 -22.52 9.19
CA ARG A 349 3.71 -21.77 10.33
C ARG A 349 2.67 -20.73 10.74
N LEU A 350 1.64 -21.20 11.38
CA LEU A 350 0.86 -20.43 12.35
C LEU A 350 1.43 -20.83 13.70
N ASP A 351 2.41 -20.09 14.20
CA ASP A 351 2.78 -20.03 15.61
C ASP A 351 2.70 -18.57 16.07
#